data_b638b11cbbbf75dc947ecc51b20476a6
#
_entry.id   b638b11cbbbf75dc947ecc51b20476a6
#
_cell.length_a   1.000
_cell.length_b   1.000
_cell.length_c   1.000
_cell.angle_alpha   90.00
_cell.angle_beta   90.00
_cell.angle_gamma   90.00
#
_symmetry.space_group_name_H-M   'P 1'
#
loop_
_entity.id
_entity.type
_entity.pdbx_description
1 polymer ?
#
loop_
_entity_poly.entity_id
_entity_poly.type
_entity_poly.pdbx_seq_one_letter_code
_entity_poly.pdbx_strand_id
1 'polypeptide(L)'
;MNKQQLLTKYWGFSSFKPLQEDIITSILEGNDTLALLPTGGGKSLCYQLPALLMEGTALVISPLIALMEDQVKSLEDRGIKAMYFESHPKSLPLSQQIDNCIYGNYKVVYTSPERLTNDLFLQQISQAPLSLIAVDEAHCISEWGHDFRPAYRKINKIRSIFPSLPVLALTASATPKVVQDIQSELEFKESKVFRQSFKRPNLAYKIWKTEDKYNTAAQIVRHQKGSSIIYCNTRRQTEQLAYFFNQSGLSSDFFHGGLSADDKKKKLSDWQNGSIQHITATTAFGMGIDKADVRTLVHMQLPESIEHYYQETGRAGRDGKTANAYLLFHEGDPQELKNQFLNYIPTNQELTATYKDLCNFFQIAYGEGVDQVYVLDFDRFCERYKRNRRKTLYCLEQFDREGILSLNTIKEKYIRMEAKCSSTQATAFIGEQTTDAKVLEFLMRKYPYFFTESTLVDPSKVCTTLTLSKDRFYAALESLQQLGYLRYSVPSAHFYIIPQTPREDQYTLKPVLQNAKILFEQKKVKIDAMISFTLNMKSCKRNLILSYFGDTVQGVCEKCSSPSCRQELDSEQDFESKLTRLLKAQPHSIQELKQKLYFEPLAMQIVLESLLNDQKIKQNQSQKYYWTHE
;
A
#
# COMPACT_ATOMS: atom_id res chain seq x y z
N MET A 1 -28.62 7.71 -26.31
CA MET A 1 -29.01 6.83 -25.17
C MET A 1 -28.98 7.65 -23.89
N ASN A 2 -29.94 7.46 -22.99
CA ASN A 2 -29.92 8.14 -21.68
C ASN A 2 -29.05 7.39 -20.66
N LYS A 3 -28.81 8.00 -19.49
CA LYS A 3 -27.98 7.44 -18.40
C LYS A 3 -28.39 6.01 -18.02
N GLN A 4 -29.69 5.76 -17.87
CA GLN A 4 -30.22 4.46 -17.45
C GLN A 4 -30.03 3.38 -18.52
N GLN A 5 -30.21 3.72 -19.79
CA GLN A 5 -30.00 2.78 -20.91
C GLN A 5 -28.53 2.37 -21.02
N LEU A 6 -27.58 3.30 -20.82
CA LEU A 6 -26.16 3.00 -20.82
C LEU A 6 -25.78 2.12 -19.62
N LEU A 7 -26.29 2.40 -18.42
CA LEU A 7 -26.07 1.60 -17.23
C LEU A 7 -26.48 0.13 -17.46
N THR A 8 -27.68 -0.08 -18.00
CA THR A 8 -28.19 -1.43 -18.29
C THR A 8 -27.37 -2.11 -19.38
N LYS A 9 -27.06 -1.39 -20.47
CA LYS A 9 -26.34 -1.94 -21.64
C LYS A 9 -24.92 -2.41 -21.29
N TYR A 10 -24.14 -1.58 -20.61
CA TYR A 10 -22.70 -1.84 -20.41
C TYR A 10 -22.37 -2.48 -19.06
N TRP A 11 -23.19 -2.25 -18.04
CA TRP A 11 -22.93 -2.79 -16.68
C TRP A 11 -23.96 -3.81 -16.21
N GLY A 12 -25.10 -3.95 -16.92
CA GLY A 12 -26.14 -4.90 -16.55
C GLY A 12 -26.95 -4.51 -15.29
N PHE A 13 -26.81 -3.27 -14.81
CA PHE A 13 -27.51 -2.80 -13.63
C PHE A 13 -28.83 -2.14 -13.98
N SER A 14 -29.86 -2.44 -13.18
CA SER A 14 -31.20 -1.89 -13.34
C SER A 14 -31.38 -0.53 -12.66
N SER A 15 -30.51 -0.14 -11.73
CA SER A 15 -30.57 1.12 -11.00
C SER A 15 -29.19 1.57 -10.53
N PHE A 16 -29.04 2.87 -10.33
CA PHE A 16 -27.86 3.46 -9.74
C PHE A 16 -27.78 3.17 -8.24
N LYS A 17 -26.57 3.06 -7.71
CA LYS A 17 -26.34 3.12 -6.27
C LYS A 17 -26.59 4.55 -5.74
N PRO A 18 -26.82 4.71 -4.44
CA PRO A 18 -27.04 6.04 -3.85
C PRO A 18 -25.97 7.05 -4.27
N LEU A 19 -26.39 8.27 -4.62
CA LEU A 19 -25.61 9.41 -5.09
C LEU A 19 -24.92 9.25 -6.45
N GLN A 20 -24.84 8.05 -7.06
CA GLN A 20 -24.18 7.90 -8.38
C GLN A 20 -24.85 8.74 -9.46
N GLU A 21 -26.18 8.73 -9.53
CA GLU A 21 -26.91 9.49 -10.52
C GLU A 21 -26.75 11.00 -10.35
N ASP A 22 -26.77 11.47 -9.10
CA ASP A 22 -26.58 12.89 -8.78
C ASP A 22 -25.18 13.37 -9.15
N ILE A 23 -24.13 12.57 -8.86
CA ILE A 23 -22.75 12.84 -9.22
C ILE A 23 -22.61 12.91 -10.75
N ILE A 24 -23.14 11.92 -11.46
CA ILE A 24 -23.11 11.87 -12.92
C ILE A 24 -23.83 13.10 -13.51
N THR A 25 -24.96 13.47 -12.97
CA THR A 25 -25.74 14.65 -13.43
C THR A 25 -24.94 15.93 -13.19
N SER A 26 -24.33 16.09 -12.04
CA SER A 26 -23.48 17.25 -11.69
C SER A 26 -22.34 17.44 -12.70
N ILE A 27 -21.68 16.35 -13.10
CA ILE A 27 -20.61 16.39 -14.11
C ILE A 27 -21.13 16.75 -15.50
N LEU A 28 -22.26 16.18 -15.90
CA LEU A 28 -22.89 16.49 -17.19
C LEU A 28 -23.37 17.93 -17.29
N GLU A 29 -23.69 18.58 -16.16
CA GLU A 29 -24.00 20.00 -16.04
C GLU A 29 -22.74 20.90 -16.07
N GLY A 30 -21.53 20.32 -16.11
CA GLY A 30 -20.27 21.07 -16.15
C GLY A 30 -19.74 21.50 -14.78
N ASN A 31 -20.30 20.97 -13.67
CA ASN A 31 -19.87 21.37 -12.32
C ASN A 31 -18.63 20.60 -11.87
N ASP A 32 -17.70 21.29 -11.18
CA ASP A 32 -16.67 20.64 -10.39
C ASP A 32 -17.32 19.85 -9.25
N THR A 33 -16.94 18.58 -9.13
CA THR A 33 -17.65 17.66 -8.23
C THR A 33 -16.68 16.88 -7.36
N LEU A 34 -16.90 16.89 -6.05
CA LEU A 34 -16.20 16.01 -5.11
C LEU A 34 -17.15 14.92 -4.62
N ALA A 35 -16.79 13.67 -4.87
CA ALA A 35 -17.58 12.50 -4.48
C ALA A 35 -16.86 11.68 -3.40
N LEU A 36 -17.44 11.67 -2.22
CA LEU A 36 -17.02 10.86 -1.06
C LEU A 36 -17.87 9.59 -1.02
N LEU A 37 -17.40 8.54 -1.64
CA LEU A 37 -18.10 7.26 -1.73
C LEU A 37 -17.29 6.16 -1.05
N PRO A 38 -17.90 5.31 -0.19
CA PRO A 38 -17.19 4.25 0.50
C PRO A 38 -16.58 3.24 -0.49
N THR A 39 -15.65 2.42 -0.02
CA THR A 39 -15.12 1.30 -0.81
C THR A 39 -16.25 0.39 -1.24
N GLY A 40 -16.30 0.03 -2.54
CA GLY A 40 -17.44 -0.71 -3.12
C GLY A 40 -18.66 0.16 -3.49
N GLY A 41 -18.62 1.47 -3.28
CA GLY A 41 -19.66 2.43 -3.68
C GLY A 41 -19.81 2.63 -5.19
N GLY A 42 -18.93 2.04 -6.01
CA GLY A 42 -18.99 2.15 -7.47
C GLY A 42 -18.45 3.47 -8.02
N LYS A 43 -17.36 3.98 -7.44
CA LYS A 43 -16.71 5.24 -7.82
C LYS A 43 -16.38 5.32 -9.32
N SER A 44 -15.87 4.24 -9.92
CA SER A 44 -15.46 4.22 -11.33
C SER A 44 -16.61 4.53 -12.29
N LEU A 45 -17.83 4.08 -11.98
CA LEU A 45 -19.02 4.37 -12.80
C LEU A 45 -19.30 5.87 -12.91
N CYS A 46 -18.97 6.65 -11.86
CA CYS A 46 -19.23 8.08 -11.81
C CYS A 46 -18.44 8.91 -12.85
N TYR A 47 -17.33 8.38 -13.40
CA TYR A 47 -16.63 8.99 -14.52
C TYR A 47 -16.75 8.18 -15.81
N GLN A 48 -16.90 6.86 -15.76
CA GLN A 48 -16.99 6.02 -16.93
C GLN A 48 -18.30 6.26 -17.72
N LEU A 49 -19.41 6.42 -17.01
CA LEU A 49 -20.70 6.64 -17.66
C LEU A 49 -20.82 8.05 -18.28
N PRO A 50 -20.44 9.16 -17.59
CA PRO A 50 -20.36 10.48 -18.24
C PRO A 50 -19.46 10.50 -19.47
N ALA A 51 -18.30 9.81 -19.45
CA ALA A 51 -17.41 9.70 -20.59
C ALA A 51 -18.09 9.13 -21.86
N LEU A 52 -19.09 8.26 -21.68
CA LEU A 52 -19.87 7.72 -22.82
C LEU A 52 -20.92 8.70 -23.34
N LEU A 53 -21.40 9.62 -22.50
CA LEU A 53 -22.43 10.61 -22.86
C LEU A 53 -21.83 11.89 -23.43
N MET A 54 -20.61 12.23 -23.05
CA MET A 54 -19.91 13.43 -23.49
C MET A 54 -19.16 13.18 -24.81
N GLU A 55 -19.04 14.20 -25.61
CA GLU A 55 -18.14 14.17 -26.77
C GLU A 55 -16.71 14.36 -26.32
N GLY A 56 -15.80 13.50 -26.83
CA GLY A 56 -14.38 13.49 -26.45
C GLY A 56 -14.02 12.38 -25.48
N THR A 57 -12.94 12.60 -24.74
CA THR A 57 -12.24 11.62 -23.90
C THR A 57 -12.21 12.07 -22.46
N ALA A 58 -12.56 11.18 -21.52
CA ALA A 58 -12.32 11.40 -20.10
C ALA A 58 -10.86 11.05 -19.74
N LEU A 59 -10.12 12.00 -19.20
CA LEU A 59 -8.78 11.78 -18.65
C LEU A 59 -8.90 11.42 -17.16
N VAL A 60 -8.48 10.22 -16.80
CA VAL A 60 -8.54 9.71 -15.44
C VAL A 60 -7.12 9.65 -14.84
N ILE A 61 -6.92 10.40 -13.77
CA ILE A 61 -5.65 10.42 -13.04
C ILE A 61 -5.76 9.45 -11.87
N SER A 62 -4.92 8.41 -11.87
CA SER A 62 -4.94 7.34 -10.87
C SER A 62 -3.52 7.01 -10.38
N PRO A 63 -3.32 6.64 -9.09
CA PRO A 63 -1.99 6.49 -8.53
C PRO A 63 -1.31 5.16 -8.84
N LEU A 64 -2.02 4.18 -9.41
CA LEU A 64 -1.54 2.81 -9.55
C LEU A 64 -1.76 2.25 -10.96
N ILE A 65 -0.67 1.85 -11.60
CA ILE A 65 -0.69 1.25 -12.94
C ILE A 65 -1.53 -0.03 -12.97
N ALA A 66 -1.37 -0.94 -11.99
CA ALA A 66 -2.15 -2.17 -11.94
C ALA A 66 -3.67 -1.93 -11.88
N LEU A 67 -4.11 -0.87 -11.16
CA LEU A 67 -5.52 -0.49 -11.13
C LEU A 67 -5.98 0.06 -12.50
N MET A 68 -5.14 0.84 -13.17
CA MET A 68 -5.45 1.33 -14.53
C MET A 68 -5.59 0.17 -15.52
N GLU A 69 -4.67 -0.81 -15.48
CA GLU A 69 -4.74 -2.04 -16.29
C GLU A 69 -6.05 -2.79 -16.10
N ASP A 70 -6.44 -3.03 -14.85
CA ASP A 70 -7.69 -3.72 -14.51
C ASP A 70 -8.92 -2.94 -14.98
N GLN A 71 -8.91 -1.59 -14.83
CA GLN A 71 -10.01 -0.73 -15.30
C GLN A 71 -10.11 -0.73 -16.82
N VAL A 72 -9.00 -0.62 -17.54
CA VAL A 72 -8.97 -0.67 -19.02
C VAL A 72 -9.50 -2.00 -19.51
N LYS A 73 -8.98 -3.11 -18.99
CA LYS A 73 -9.48 -4.44 -19.35
C LYS A 73 -10.98 -4.59 -19.09
N SER A 74 -11.45 -4.14 -17.94
CA SER A 74 -12.88 -4.18 -17.59
C SER A 74 -13.76 -3.36 -18.52
N LEU A 75 -13.26 -2.24 -19.08
CA LEU A 75 -13.96 -1.43 -20.07
C LEU A 75 -13.93 -2.09 -21.45
N GLU A 76 -12.80 -2.63 -21.88
CA GLU A 76 -12.65 -3.36 -23.14
C GLU A 76 -13.54 -4.59 -23.19
N ASP A 77 -13.61 -5.37 -22.10
CA ASP A 77 -14.53 -6.53 -21.96
C ASP A 77 -16.01 -6.12 -22.15
N ARG A 78 -16.36 -4.84 -21.92
CA ARG A 78 -17.68 -4.26 -22.17
C ARG A 78 -17.83 -3.63 -23.57
N GLY A 79 -16.79 -3.68 -24.39
CA GLY A 79 -16.77 -3.02 -25.70
C GLY A 79 -16.60 -1.51 -25.64
N ILE A 80 -16.08 -0.96 -24.55
CA ILE A 80 -15.76 0.46 -24.38
C ILE A 80 -14.26 0.66 -24.61
N LYS A 81 -13.92 1.51 -25.60
CA LYS A 81 -12.53 1.76 -25.96
C LYS A 81 -11.83 2.60 -24.89
N ALA A 82 -10.86 2.00 -24.21
CA ALA A 82 -10.07 2.60 -23.15
C ALA A 82 -8.58 2.31 -23.32
N MET A 83 -7.73 3.15 -22.77
CA MET A 83 -6.28 2.92 -22.71
C MET A 83 -5.68 3.51 -21.43
N TYR A 84 -4.47 3.14 -21.13
CA TYR A 84 -3.63 3.82 -20.15
C TYR A 84 -2.24 4.09 -20.75
N PHE A 85 -1.56 5.12 -20.24
CA PHE A 85 -0.21 5.43 -20.66
C PHE A 85 0.78 4.47 -19.99
N GLU A 86 1.38 3.61 -20.79
CA GLU A 86 2.35 2.63 -20.35
C GLU A 86 3.75 3.22 -20.16
N SER A 87 4.51 2.67 -19.21
CA SER A 87 5.92 3.02 -18.97
C SER A 87 6.85 1.80 -19.05
N HIS A 88 6.44 0.75 -19.78
CA HIS A 88 7.24 -0.46 -19.92
C HIS A 88 8.22 -0.33 -21.11
N PRO A 89 9.46 -0.90 -21.04
CA PRO A 89 10.44 -0.84 -22.14
C PRO A 89 9.96 -1.40 -23.48
N LYS A 90 8.93 -2.25 -23.49
CA LYS A 90 8.31 -2.82 -24.69
C LYS A 90 7.06 -2.06 -25.16
N SER A 91 6.62 -1.03 -24.43
CA SER A 91 5.47 -0.23 -24.82
C SER A 91 5.82 0.70 -25.99
N LEU A 92 4.77 1.20 -26.67
CA LEU A 92 4.93 2.21 -27.71
C LEU A 92 5.64 3.47 -27.15
N PRO A 93 6.39 4.21 -27.97
CA PRO A 93 6.92 5.51 -27.58
C PRO A 93 5.80 6.44 -27.07
N LEU A 94 6.12 7.30 -26.10
CA LEU A 94 5.12 8.16 -25.46
C LEU A 94 4.38 9.04 -26.49
N SER A 95 5.07 9.57 -27.50
CA SER A 95 4.46 10.34 -28.59
C SER A 95 3.38 9.56 -29.32
N GLN A 96 3.65 8.31 -29.69
CA GLN A 96 2.65 7.45 -30.34
C GLN A 96 1.47 7.10 -29.41
N GLN A 97 1.72 6.94 -28.12
CA GLN A 97 0.63 6.73 -27.16
C GLN A 97 -0.27 7.98 -27.08
N ILE A 98 0.32 9.18 -27.16
CA ILE A 98 -0.43 10.44 -27.15
C ILE A 98 -1.20 10.61 -28.47
N ASP A 99 -0.59 10.31 -29.62
CA ASP A 99 -1.28 10.30 -30.91
C ASP A 99 -2.48 9.35 -30.91
N ASN A 100 -2.32 8.17 -30.32
CA ASN A 100 -3.42 7.25 -30.10
C ASN A 100 -4.53 7.85 -29.22
N CYS A 101 -4.17 8.60 -28.17
CA CYS A 101 -5.14 9.29 -27.32
C CYS A 101 -5.92 10.36 -28.11
N ILE A 102 -5.23 11.13 -28.98
CA ILE A 102 -5.84 12.22 -29.76
C ILE A 102 -6.73 11.69 -30.86
N TYR A 103 -6.24 10.74 -31.67
CA TYR A 103 -6.90 10.28 -32.91
C TYR A 103 -7.60 8.93 -32.77
N GLY A 104 -7.39 8.21 -31.71
CA GLY A 104 -7.85 6.84 -31.53
C GLY A 104 -9.30 6.70 -31.06
N ASN A 105 -10.05 7.78 -30.84
CA ASN A 105 -11.45 7.77 -30.36
C ASN A 105 -11.63 6.97 -29.06
N TYR A 106 -10.72 7.08 -28.11
CA TYR A 106 -10.85 6.50 -26.78
C TYR A 106 -11.86 7.27 -25.94
N LYS A 107 -12.71 6.54 -25.21
CA LYS A 107 -13.67 7.16 -24.29
C LYS A 107 -13.08 7.44 -22.92
N VAL A 108 -12.16 6.58 -22.47
CA VAL A 108 -11.49 6.75 -21.18
C VAL A 108 -10.00 6.51 -21.35
N VAL A 109 -9.19 7.43 -20.88
CA VAL A 109 -7.73 7.35 -20.91
C VAL A 109 -7.20 7.56 -19.50
N TYR A 110 -6.40 6.61 -19.02
CA TYR A 110 -5.80 6.67 -17.69
C TYR A 110 -4.35 7.16 -17.75
N THR A 111 -3.97 7.96 -16.75
CA THR A 111 -2.60 8.46 -16.57
C THR A 111 -2.20 8.46 -15.09
N SER A 112 -0.91 8.36 -14.84
CA SER A 112 -0.39 8.58 -13.51
C SER A 112 -0.15 10.07 -13.24
N PRO A 113 -0.23 10.53 -11.98
CA PRO A 113 0.03 11.93 -11.63
C PRO A 113 1.48 12.35 -11.93
N GLU A 114 2.44 11.42 -11.89
CA GLU A 114 3.84 11.66 -12.19
C GLU A 114 4.06 12.11 -13.65
N ARG A 115 3.22 11.66 -14.59
CA ARG A 115 3.29 12.12 -15.98
C ARG A 115 2.93 13.59 -16.15
N LEU A 116 2.12 14.14 -15.27
CA LEU A 116 1.75 15.56 -15.26
C LEU A 116 2.90 16.50 -14.81
N THR A 117 4.03 15.94 -14.40
CA THR A 117 5.26 16.71 -14.16
C THR A 117 6.07 16.93 -15.43
N ASN A 118 5.79 16.21 -16.52
CA ASN A 118 6.51 16.29 -17.79
C ASN A 118 5.85 17.35 -18.69
N ASP A 119 6.54 18.45 -18.93
CA ASP A 119 6.00 19.56 -19.72
C ASP A 119 5.77 19.20 -21.20
N LEU A 120 6.58 18.29 -21.80
CA LEU A 120 6.34 17.79 -23.15
C LEU A 120 5.03 16.98 -23.21
N PHE A 121 4.76 16.15 -22.20
CA PHE A 121 3.49 15.44 -22.10
C PHE A 121 2.32 16.42 -22.02
N LEU A 122 2.41 17.45 -21.17
CA LEU A 122 1.37 18.46 -21.02
C LEU A 122 1.14 19.24 -22.32
N GLN A 123 2.20 19.62 -23.03
CA GLN A 123 2.11 20.29 -24.31
C GLN A 123 1.42 19.44 -25.37
N GLN A 124 1.74 18.16 -25.47
CA GLN A 124 1.14 17.27 -26.46
C GLN A 124 -0.31 16.92 -26.11
N ILE A 125 -0.60 16.59 -24.85
CA ILE A 125 -1.97 16.23 -24.40
C ILE A 125 -2.94 17.42 -24.50
N SER A 126 -2.46 18.66 -24.56
CA SER A 126 -3.29 19.84 -24.77
C SER A 126 -4.09 19.82 -26.07
N GLN A 127 -3.69 18.99 -27.05
CA GLN A 127 -4.38 18.81 -28.31
C GLN A 127 -5.45 17.72 -28.25
N ALA A 128 -5.53 16.96 -27.15
CA ALA A 128 -6.51 15.90 -27.03
C ALA A 128 -7.93 16.45 -26.82
N PRO A 129 -8.95 15.86 -27.45
CA PRO A 129 -10.34 16.28 -27.26
C PRO A 129 -10.89 15.82 -25.92
N LEU A 130 -10.36 16.37 -24.82
CA LEU A 130 -10.79 16.00 -23.48
C LEU A 130 -12.18 16.59 -23.18
N SER A 131 -12.99 15.83 -22.47
CA SER A 131 -14.33 16.22 -22.04
C SER A 131 -14.51 16.27 -20.53
N LEU A 132 -13.67 15.53 -19.77
CA LEU A 132 -13.74 15.39 -18.33
C LEU A 132 -12.36 15.09 -17.77
N ILE A 133 -12.02 15.67 -16.62
CA ILE A 133 -10.88 15.28 -15.82
C ILE A 133 -11.40 14.57 -14.56
N ALA A 134 -11.03 13.29 -14.38
CA ALA A 134 -11.37 12.53 -13.18
C ALA A 134 -10.10 12.29 -12.35
N VAL A 135 -10.16 12.57 -11.06
CA VAL A 135 -9.07 12.37 -10.10
C VAL A 135 -9.49 11.27 -9.15
N ASP A 136 -8.98 10.06 -9.39
CA ASP A 136 -9.22 8.93 -8.50
C ASP A 136 -8.26 8.96 -7.31
N GLU A 137 -8.70 8.43 -6.18
CA GLU A 137 -8.02 8.50 -4.88
C GLU A 137 -7.54 9.94 -4.54
N ALA A 138 -8.44 10.92 -4.74
CA ALA A 138 -8.15 12.34 -4.61
C ALA A 138 -7.57 12.76 -3.24
N HIS A 139 -7.74 11.93 -2.20
CA HIS A 139 -7.10 12.15 -0.90
C HIS A 139 -5.57 12.18 -0.98
N CYS A 140 -4.96 11.63 -2.04
CA CYS A 140 -3.52 11.70 -2.27
C CYS A 140 -3.00 13.13 -2.51
N ILE A 141 -3.86 14.10 -2.79
CA ILE A 141 -3.47 15.51 -2.97
C ILE A 141 -3.15 16.20 -1.65
N SER A 142 -3.75 15.75 -0.56
CA SER A 142 -3.65 16.36 0.77
C SER A 142 -2.54 15.71 1.60
N GLU A 143 -1.72 16.52 2.26
CA GLU A 143 -0.75 16.04 3.26
C GLU A 143 -1.43 15.37 4.47
N TRP A 144 -2.68 15.74 4.72
CA TRP A 144 -3.52 15.10 5.73
C TRP A 144 -4.17 13.81 5.22
N GLY A 145 -4.06 13.51 3.92
CA GLY A 145 -4.44 12.22 3.35
C GLY A 145 -3.59 11.07 3.92
N HIS A 146 -4.04 9.85 3.75
CA HIS A 146 -3.28 8.69 4.25
C HIS A 146 -2.17 8.21 3.28
N ASP A 147 -2.25 8.56 2.01
CA ASP A 147 -1.26 8.24 0.97
C ASP A 147 -0.94 9.52 0.17
N PHE A 148 -0.35 10.50 0.82
CA PHE A 148 0.01 11.76 0.16
C PHE A 148 1.04 11.54 -0.94
N ARG A 149 0.77 12.10 -2.11
CA ARG A 149 1.65 12.06 -3.29
C ARG A 149 1.85 13.46 -3.85
N PRO A 150 3.06 14.03 -3.77
CA PRO A 150 3.35 15.38 -4.27
C PRO A 150 2.95 15.60 -5.73
N ALA A 151 3.06 14.55 -6.56
CA ALA A 151 2.66 14.62 -7.97
C ALA A 151 1.18 14.96 -8.17
N TYR A 152 0.29 14.65 -7.19
CA TYR A 152 -1.13 15.04 -7.26
C TYR A 152 -1.33 16.56 -7.23
N ARG A 153 -0.45 17.34 -6.61
CA ARG A 153 -0.50 18.80 -6.66
C ARG A 153 -0.22 19.36 -8.06
N LYS A 154 0.40 18.57 -8.94
CA LYS A 154 0.62 18.98 -10.34
C LYS A 154 -0.61 18.80 -11.23
N ILE A 155 -1.71 18.25 -10.70
CA ILE A 155 -2.99 18.15 -11.43
C ILE A 155 -3.52 19.55 -11.79
N ASN A 156 -3.21 20.59 -11.02
CA ASN A 156 -3.55 21.96 -11.37
C ASN A 156 -2.96 22.41 -12.72
N LYS A 157 -1.80 21.88 -13.15
CA LYS A 157 -1.24 22.19 -14.48
C LYS A 157 -2.17 21.76 -15.62
N ILE A 158 -2.75 20.52 -15.55
CA ILE A 158 -3.70 20.07 -16.58
C ILE A 158 -5.00 20.86 -16.51
N ARG A 159 -5.44 21.23 -15.31
CA ARG A 159 -6.58 22.14 -15.10
C ARG A 159 -6.38 23.49 -15.76
N SER A 160 -5.19 24.07 -15.65
CA SER A 160 -4.84 25.36 -16.27
C SER A 160 -4.86 25.28 -17.81
N ILE A 161 -4.54 24.12 -18.39
CA ILE A 161 -4.63 23.88 -19.86
C ILE A 161 -6.10 23.77 -20.30
N PHE A 162 -6.94 23.16 -19.49
CA PHE A 162 -8.36 22.91 -19.78
C PHE A 162 -9.29 23.55 -18.73
N PRO A 163 -9.36 24.88 -18.62
CA PRO A 163 -10.04 25.57 -17.53
C PRO A 163 -11.57 25.45 -17.54
N SER A 164 -12.15 25.04 -18.67
CA SER A 164 -13.60 24.86 -18.86
C SER A 164 -14.10 23.45 -18.61
N LEU A 165 -13.19 22.47 -18.48
CA LEU A 165 -13.61 21.09 -18.26
C LEU A 165 -14.03 20.87 -16.79
N PRO A 166 -15.11 20.11 -16.56
CA PRO A 166 -15.47 19.71 -15.20
C PRO A 166 -14.41 18.77 -14.63
N VAL A 167 -14.17 18.90 -13.33
CA VAL A 167 -13.28 18.00 -12.59
C VAL A 167 -14.09 17.18 -11.62
N LEU A 168 -13.96 15.85 -11.70
CA LEU A 168 -14.52 14.92 -10.73
C LEU A 168 -13.43 14.36 -9.83
N ALA A 169 -13.40 14.76 -8.57
CA ALA A 169 -12.55 14.17 -7.56
C ALA A 169 -13.28 13.05 -6.79
N LEU A 170 -12.66 11.89 -6.66
CA LEU A 170 -13.24 10.71 -6.03
C LEU A 170 -12.33 10.19 -4.93
N THR A 171 -12.91 9.87 -3.78
CA THR A 171 -12.18 9.18 -2.69
C THR A 171 -13.12 8.38 -1.81
N ALA A 172 -12.57 7.35 -1.14
CA ALA A 172 -13.31 6.54 -0.18
C ALA A 172 -13.06 6.96 1.28
N SER A 173 -12.04 7.77 1.53
CA SER A 173 -11.58 8.08 2.89
C SER A 173 -11.03 9.51 2.94
N ALA A 174 -11.86 10.46 3.36
CA ALA A 174 -11.45 11.83 3.54
C ALA A 174 -12.07 12.42 4.81
N THR A 175 -11.23 12.95 5.68
CA THR A 175 -11.65 13.78 6.81
C THR A 175 -12.11 15.15 6.32
N PRO A 176 -12.82 15.96 7.12
CA PRO A 176 -13.23 17.31 6.73
C PRO A 176 -12.06 18.19 6.25
N LYS A 177 -10.88 18.04 6.86
CA LYS A 177 -9.68 18.77 6.44
C LYS A 177 -9.21 18.36 5.05
N VAL A 178 -9.19 17.05 4.77
CA VAL A 178 -8.80 16.51 3.44
C VAL A 178 -9.78 16.98 2.36
N VAL A 179 -11.07 17.07 2.68
CA VAL A 179 -12.10 17.63 1.76
C VAL A 179 -11.77 19.08 1.37
N GLN A 180 -11.41 19.92 2.35
CA GLN A 180 -11.02 21.30 2.09
C GLN A 180 -9.74 21.39 1.23
N ASP A 181 -8.75 20.56 1.53
CA ASP A 181 -7.50 20.54 0.78
C ASP A 181 -7.73 20.10 -0.68
N ILE A 182 -8.56 19.06 -0.93
CA ILE A 182 -8.89 18.63 -2.29
C ILE A 182 -9.53 19.77 -3.08
N GLN A 183 -10.49 20.48 -2.51
CA GLN A 183 -11.16 21.59 -3.19
C GLN A 183 -10.20 22.74 -3.49
N SER A 184 -9.32 23.08 -2.55
CA SER A 184 -8.32 24.14 -2.70
C SER A 184 -7.25 23.80 -3.73
N GLU A 185 -6.65 22.61 -3.63
CA GLU A 185 -5.54 22.20 -4.52
C GLU A 185 -5.99 21.91 -5.96
N LEU A 186 -7.25 21.49 -6.17
CA LEU A 186 -7.85 21.34 -7.49
C LEU A 186 -8.51 22.63 -8.01
N GLU A 187 -8.41 23.73 -7.26
CA GLU A 187 -8.94 25.06 -7.63
C GLU A 187 -10.44 25.00 -8.02
N PHE A 188 -11.25 24.30 -7.22
CA PHE A 188 -12.69 24.23 -7.46
C PHE A 188 -13.35 25.59 -7.22
N LYS A 189 -14.04 26.12 -8.22
CA LYS A 189 -14.67 27.45 -8.15
C LYS A 189 -15.98 27.40 -7.37
N GLU A 190 -16.91 26.58 -7.86
CA GLU A 190 -18.18 26.25 -7.21
C GLU A 190 -18.32 24.73 -7.20
N SER A 191 -17.94 24.09 -6.11
CA SER A 191 -17.94 22.64 -6.07
C SER A 191 -19.21 22.07 -5.44
N LYS A 192 -19.76 21.06 -6.10
CA LYS A 192 -20.79 20.20 -5.49
C LYS A 192 -20.10 19.06 -4.75
N VAL A 193 -20.39 18.92 -3.45
CA VAL A 193 -19.83 17.86 -2.62
C VAL A 193 -20.92 16.83 -2.33
N PHE A 194 -20.73 15.63 -2.84
CA PHE A 194 -21.61 14.48 -2.57
C PHE A 194 -20.93 13.56 -1.57
N ARG A 195 -21.60 13.36 -0.44
CA ARG A 195 -21.05 12.57 0.66
C ARG A 195 -21.99 11.45 1.05
N GLN A 196 -21.59 10.21 0.79
CA GLN A 196 -22.24 9.05 1.33
C GLN A 196 -21.67 8.77 2.73
N SER A 197 -22.54 8.38 3.67
CA SER A 197 -22.10 7.99 5.00
C SER A 197 -21.08 6.86 4.94
N PHE A 198 -20.06 6.93 5.79
CA PHE A 198 -19.05 5.89 5.99
C PHE A 198 -19.60 4.66 6.74
N LYS A 199 -20.87 4.67 7.08
CA LYS A 199 -21.55 3.57 7.79
C LYS A 199 -21.57 2.29 6.95
N ARG A 200 -21.02 1.20 7.51
CA ARG A 200 -21.06 -0.15 6.94
C ARG A 200 -21.91 -1.04 7.86
N PRO A 201 -23.23 -1.14 7.59
CA PRO A 201 -24.14 -1.84 8.51
C PRO A 201 -23.90 -3.35 8.57
N ASN A 202 -23.30 -3.92 7.52
CA ASN A 202 -22.98 -5.34 7.42
C ASN A 202 -21.59 -5.72 7.97
N LEU A 203 -20.77 -4.74 8.40
CA LEU A 203 -19.39 -4.97 8.87
C LEU A 203 -19.31 -4.78 10.39
N ALA A 204 -18.86 -5.82 11.09
CA ALA A 204 -18.61 -5.81 12.52
C ALA A 204 -17.12 -5.56 12.81
N TYR A 205 -16.80 -4.51 13.56
CA TYR A 205 -15.44 -4.18 13.99
C TYR A 205 -15.17 -4.80 15.36
N LYS A 206 -14.23 -5.75 15.41
CA LYS A 206 -13.90 -6.51 16.62
C LYS A 206 -12.45 -6.26 17.00
N ILE A 207 -12.21 -5.70 18.18
CA ILE A 207 -10.88 -5.51 18.72
C ILE A 207 -10.67 -6.56 19.81
N TRP A 208 -9.59 -7.30 19.69
CA TRP A 208 -9.33 -8.45 20.54
C TRP A 208 -7.90 -8.41 21.10
N LYS A 209 -7.80 -8.37 22.42
CA LYS A 209 -6.52 -8.44 23.12
C LYS A 209 -6.10 -9.91 23.23
N THR A 210 -4.89 -10.24 22.80
CA THR A 210 -4.34 -11.60 22.86
C THR A 210 -2.82 -11.57 22.85
N GLU A 211 -2.21 -12.47 23.60
CA GLU A 211 -0.75 -12.68 23.56
C GLU A 211 -0.35 -13.62 22.40
N ASP A 212 -1.20 -14.59 22.09
CA ASP A 212 -0.98 -15.53 20.98
C ASP A 212 -1.82 -15.19 19.76
N LYS A 213 -1.34 -14.25 18.98
CA LYS A 213 -2.04 -13.77 17.76
C LYS A 213 -2.14 -14.85 16.68
N TYR A 214 -1.16 -15.77 16.57
CA TYR A 214 -1.15 -16.80 15.52
C TYR A 214 -2.28 -17.82 15.73
N ASN A 215 -2.36 -18.41 16.90
CA ASN A 215 -3.43 -19.34 17.24
C ASN A 215 -4.79 -18.65 17.25
N THR A 216 -4.87 -17.42 17.79
CA THR A 216 -6.13 -16.66 17.77
C THR A 216 -6.61 -16.40 16.35
N ALA A 217 -5.73 -15.99 15.43
CA ALA A 217 -6.09 -15.78 14.02
C ALA A 217 -6.55 -17.09 13.34
N ALA A 218 -5.84 -18.20 13.58
CA ALA A 218 -6.23 -19.52 13.04
C ALA A 218 -7.60 -19.96 13.54
N GLN A 219 -7.90 -19.77 14.83
CA GLN A 219 -9.21 -20.07 15.40
C GLN A 219 -10.31 -19.20 14.79
N ILE A 220 -10.07 -17.88 14.65
CA ILE A 220 -11.02 -16.96 14.01
C ILE A 220 -11.37 -17.44 12.60
N VAL A 221 -10.40 -17.73 11.75
CA VAL A 221 -10.68 -18.13 10.37
C VAL A 221 -11.27 -19.54 10.25
N ARG A 222 -10.93 -20.45 11.16
CA ARG A 222 -11.52 -21.81 11.23
C ARG A 222 -13.02 -21.79 11.51
N HIS A 223 -13.45 -20.88 12.41
CA HIS A 223 -14.86 -20.77 12.79
C HIS A 223 -15.70 -19.90 11.86
N GLN A 224 -15.07 -19.16 10.94
CA GLN A 224 -15.75 -18.30 9.98
C GLN A 224 -15.73 -18.94 8.59
N LYS A 225 -16.93 -19.22 8.05
CA LYS A 225 -17.05 -19.74 6.68
C LYS A 225 -16.81 -18.63 5.66
N GLY A 226 -16.08 -18.94 4.58
CA GLY A 226 -15.82 -18.04 3.46
C GLY A 226 -14.38 -17.55 3.39
N SER A 227 -14.10 -16.72 2.40
CA SER A 227 -12.75 -16.18 2.15
C SER A 227 -12.31 -15.22 3.24
N SER A 228 -11.02 -15.23 3.55
CA SER A 228 -10.44 -14.29 4.51
C SER A 228 -9.16 -13.61 4.00
N ILE A 229 -8.88 -12.42 4.56
CA ILE A 229 -7.64 -11.68 4.38
C ILE A 229 -7.03 -11.46 5.76
N ILE A 230 -5.73 -11.79 5.90
CA ILE A 230 -5.00 -11.59 7.15
C ILE A 230 -3.82 -10.64 6.88
N TYR A 231 -3.90 -9.41 7.40
CA TYR A 231 -2.88 -8.40 7.22
C TYR A 231 -1.74 -8.53 8.21
N CYS A 232 -0.52 -8.52 7.68
CA CYS A 232 0.75 -8.56 8.39
C CYS A 232 1.65 -7.40 7.97
N ASN A 233 2.52 -6.92 8.87
CA ASN A 233 3.38 -5.77 8.58
C ASN A 233 4.62 -6.12 7.73
N THR A 234 5.08 -7.36 7.73
CA THR A 234 6.32 -7.77 7.02
C THR A 234 6.09 -8.92 6.05
N ARG A 235 6.90 -8.96 4.98
CA ARG A 235 6.88 -10.06 3.99
C ARG A 235 7.10 -11.41 4.68
N ARG A 236 8.13 -11.51 5.52
CA ARG A 236 8.47 -12.73 6.26
C ARG A 236 7.30 -13.22 7.12
N GLN A 237 6.60 -12.31 7.79
CA GLN A 237 5.45 -12.67 8.63
C GLN A 237 4.29 -13.22 7.80
N THR A 238 4.05 -12.69 6.58
CA THR A 238 3.02 -13.25 5.70
C THR A 238 3.32 -14.70 5.33
N GLU A 239 4.57 -15.01 4.98
CA GLU A 239 5.01 -16.36 4.63
C GLU A 239 4.90 -17.31 5.83
N GLN A 240 5.39 -16.88 6.99
CA GLN A 240 5.34 -17.68 8.23
C GLN A 240 3.92 -17.98 8.67
N LEU A 241 3.01 -17.01 8.60
CA LEU A 241 1.63 -17.19 9.00
C LEU A 241 0.87 -18.10 8.01
N ALA A 242 1.11 -17.97 6.69
CA ALA A 242 0.54 -18.88 5.70
C ALA A 242 1.00 -20.32 5.94
N TYR A 243 2.28 -20.50 6.21
CA TYR A 243 2.83 -21.83 6.56
C TYR A 243 2.16 -22.40 7.82
N PHE A 244 2.05 -21.61 8.88
CA PHE A 244 1.38 -21.99 10.12
C PHE A 244 -0.09 -22.40 9.90
N PHE A 245 -0.82 -21.64 9.08
CA PHE A 245 -2.20 -21.95 8.73
C PHE A 245 -2.32 -23.29 7.99
N ASN A 246 -1.45 -23.53 7.01
CA ASN A 246 -1.43 -24.79 6.28
C ASN A 246 -1.12 -26.00 7.18
N GLN A 247 -0.17 -25.86 8.12
CA GLN A 247 0.10 -26.88 9.13
C GLN A 247 -1.09 -27.11 10.06
N SER A 248 -1.92 -26.10 10.27
CA SER A 248 -3.16 -26.17 11.05
C SER A 248 -4.38 -26.67 10.25
N GLY A 249 -4.19 -27.14 9.00
CA GLY A 249 -5.25 -27.63 8.12
C GLY A 249 -6.11 -26.53 7.50
N LEU A 250 -5.64 -25.29 7.42
CA LEU A 250 -6.32 -24.15 6.79
C LEU A 250 -5.68 -23.86 5.43
N SER A 251 -6.45 -23.95 4.33
CA SER A 251 -5.95 -23.66 2.98
C SER A 251 -5.57 -22.19 2.85
N SER A 252 -4.26 -21.88 2.88
CA SER A 252 -3.73 -20.54 2.92
C SER A 252 -2.54 -20.33 1.97
N ASP A 253 -2.42 -19.12 1.43
CA ASP A 253 -1.24 -18.66 0.73
C ASP A 253 -0.88 -17.22 1.15
N PHE A 254 0.29 -16.73 0.73
CA PHE A 254 0.78 -15.41 1.09
C PHE A 254 0.92 -14.48 -0.11
N PHE A 255 0.80 -13.16 0.16
CA PHE A 255 0.93 -12.12 -0.86
C PHE A 255 1.69 -10.90 -0.32
N HIS A 256 2.72 -10.45 -1.04
CA HIS A 256 3.48 -9.24 -0.69
C HIS A 256 4.15 -8.61 -1.91
N GLY A 257 4.61 -7.36 -1.77
CA GLY A 257 5.21 -6.59 -2.86
C GLY A 257 6.48 -7.20 -3.47
N GLY A 258 7.19 -8.09 -2.76
CA GLY A 258 8.42 -8.73 -3.23
C GLY A 258 8.23 -9.92 -4.18
N LEU A 259 6.98 -10.39 -4.40
CA LEU A 259 6.67 -11.45 -5.35
C LEU A 259 6.84 -10.97 -6.80
N SER A 260 7.15 -11.91 -7.71
CA SER A 260 7.14 -11.65 -9.15
C SER A 260 5.73 -11.26 -9.64
N ALA A 261 5.63 -10.63 -10.81
CA ALA A 261 4.33 -10.28 -11.38
C ALA A 261 3.47 -11.52 -11.66
N ASP A 262 4.07 -12.59 -12.13
CA ASP A 262 3.40 -13.85 -12.44
C ASP A 262 2.91 -14.56 -11.17
N ASP A 263 3.73 -14.61 -10.11
CA ASP A 263 3.32 -15.15 -8.82
C ASP A 263 2.15 -14.36 -8.23
N LYS A 264 2.19 -13.02 -8.31
CA LYS A 264 1.10 -12.16 -7.85
C LYS A 264 -0.20 -12.47 -8.57
N LYS A 265 -0.16 -12.59 -9.91
CA LYS A 265 -1.34 -12.93 -10.72
C LYS A 265 -1.88 -14.31 -10.36
N LYS A 266 -1.01 -15.32 -10.25
CA LYS A 266 -1.40 -16.69 -9.90
C LYS A 266 -2.06 -16.74 -8.52
N LYS A 267 -1.39 -16.25 -7.47
CA LYS A 267 -1.91 -16.29 -6.10
C LYS A 267 -3.22 -15.51 -5.94
N LEU A 268 -3.34 -14.36 -6.63
CA LEU A 268 -4.58 -13.59 -6.64
C LEU A 268 -5.72 -14.40 -7.32
N SER A 269 -5.45 -15.02 -8.47
CA SER A 269 -6.42 -15.86 -9.20
C SER A 269 -6.86 -17.04 -8.34
N ASP A 270 -5.92 -17.77 -7.70
CA ASP A 270 -6.20 -18.93 -6.87
C ASP A 270 -7.07 -18.58 -5.65
N TRP A 271 -6.86 -17.39 -5.07
CA TRP A 271 -7.71 -16.89 -3.99
C TRP A 271 -9.07 -16.39 -4.49
N GLN A 272 -9.13 -15.72 -5.66
CA GLN A 272 -10.39 -15.24 -6.23
C GLN A 272 -11.32 -16.37 -6.64
N ASN A 273 -10.80 -17.43 -7.24
CA ASN A 273 -11.58 -18.61 -7.68
C ASN A 273 -11.92 -19.58 -6.52
N GLY A 274 -11.35 -19.35 -5.32
CA GLY A 274 -11.62 -20.15 -4.12
C GLY A 274 -10.76 -21.41 -3.96
N SER A 275 -9.76 -21.63 -4.82
CA SER A 275 -8.77 -22.71 -4.64
C SER A 275 -7.98 -22.54 -3.35
N ILE A 276 -7.75 -21.28 -2.96
CA ILE A 276 -7.18 -20.86 -1.67
C ILE A 276 -8.24 -20.05 -0.93
N GLN A 277 -8.50 -20.40 0.32
CA GLN A 277 -9.54 -19.76 1.13
C GLN A 277 -9.02 -18.54 1.91
N HIS A 278 -7.80 -18.65 2.45
CA HIS A 278 -7.21 -17.64 3.32
C HIS A 278 -5.95 -17.05 2.67
N ILE A 279 -5.84 -15.72 2.66
CA ILE A 279 -4.64 -15.05 2.16
C ILE A 279 -4.01 -14.21 3.27
N THR A 280 -2.73 -14.48 3.55
CA THR A 280 -1.94 -13.66 4.46
C THR A 280 -1.16 -12.64 3.65
N ALA A 281 -1.29 -11.36 3.96
CA ALA A 281 -0.79 -10.34 3.07
C ALA A 281 -0.23 -9.10 3.79
N THR A 282 0.69 -8.41 3.12
CA THR A 282 1.01 -7.03 3.48
C THR A 282 -0.01 -6.06 2.86
N THR A 283 0.08 -4.78 3.20
CA THR A 283 -0.73 -3.70 2.59
C THR A 283 -0.61 -3.63 1.06
N ALA A 284 0.40 -4.30 0.46
CA ALA A 284 0.51 -4.48 -1.00
C ALA A 284 -0.66 -5.30 -1.59
N PHE A 285 -1.34 -6.11 -0.78
CA PHE A 285 -2.59 -6.77 -1.12
C PHE A 285 -3.74 -5.81 -0.83
N GLY A 286 -3.92 -4.86 -1.73
CA GLY A 286 -4.75 -3.72 -1.43
C GLY A 286 -5.56 -3.21 -2.60
N MET A 287 -5.22 -2.02 -3.10
CA MET A 287 -5.96 -1.35 -4.16
C MET A 287 -6.11 -2.24 -5.40
N GLY A 288 -7.29 -2.27 -5.99
CA GLY A 288 -7.60 -3.12 -7.15
C GLY A 288 -8.19 -4.50 -6.83
N ILE A 289 -8.16 -4.96 -5.57
CA ILE A 289 -8.75 -6.26 -5.22
C ILE A 289 -10.25 -6.14 -5.07
N ASP A 290 -10.98 -6.86 -5.93
CA ASP A 290 -12.44 -6.91 -5.93
C ASP A 290 -12.94 -8.36 -5.82
N LYS A 291 -13.07 -8.85 -4.57
CA LYS A 291 -13.76 -10.10 -4.22
C LYS A 291 -14.90 -9.77 -3.30
N ALA A 292 -16.11 -10.09 -3.72
CA ALA A 292 -17.34 -9.68 -3.04
C ALA A 292 -17.58 -10.41 -1.70
N ASP A 293 -17.15 -11.66 -1.61
CA ASP A 293 -17.50 -12.63 -0.57
C ASP A 293 -16.46 -12.81 0.54
N VAL A 294 -15.61 -11.82 0.77
CA VAL A 294 -14.69 -11.82 1.91
C VAL A 294 -15.49 -11.70 3.21
N ARG A 295 -15.48 -12.76 4.02
CA ARG A 295 -16.24 -12.82 5.28
C ARG A 295 -15.45 -12.39 6.50
N THR A 296 -14.14 -12.56 6.47
CA THR A 296 -13.28 -12.28 7.61
C THR A 296 -12.04 -11.51 7.19
N LEU A 297 -11.74 -10.48 7.94
CA LEU A 297 -10.50 -9.75 7.80
C LEU A 297 -9.84 -9.69 9.19
N VAL A 298 -8.54 -9.99 9.25
CA VAL A 298 -7.78 -9.98 10.50
C VAL A 298 -6.56 -9.09 10.34
N HIS A 299 -6.36 -8.16 11.25
CA HIS A 299 -5.11 -7.42 11.39
C HIS A 299 -4.28 -8.03 12.51
N MET A 300 -3.07 -8.48 12.18
CA MET A 300 -2.12 -9.04 13.16
C MET A 300 -1.41 -7.94 13.96
N GLN A 301 -1.36 -6.72 13.44
CA GLN A 301 -0.79 -5.53 14.09
C GLN A 301 -1.70 -4.33 13.86
N LEU A 302 -1.47 -3.26 14.63
CA LEU A 302 -2.19 -2.00 14.43
C LEU A 302 -1.80 -1.38 13.09
N PRO A 303 -2.77 -1.03 12.24
CA PRO A 303 -2.53 -0.19 11.07
C PRO A 303 -1.98 1.20 11.46
N GLU A 304 -1.30 1.85 10.52
CA GLU A 304 -0.69 3.17 10.76
C GLU A 304 -1.72 4.24 11.14
N SER A 305 -2.95 4.13 10.62
CA SER A 305 -4.01 5.09 10.87
C SER A 305 -5.41 4.48 10.77
N ILE A 306 -6.43 5.21 11.24
CA ILE A 306 -7.84 4.82 11.10
C ILE A 306 -8.26 4.78 9.63
N GLU A 307 -7.70 5.65 8.77
CA GLU A 307 -7.98 5.65 7.33
C GLU A 307 -7.53 4.35 6.68
N HIS A 308 -6.30 3.90 6.96
CA HIS A 308 -5.80 2.60 6.47
C HIS A 308 -6.67 1.45 6.99
N TYR A 309 -6.96 1.45 8.29
CA TYR A 309 -7.85 0.45 8.89
C TYR A 309 -9.21 0.40 8.21
N TYR A 310 -9.84 1.56 7.97
CA TYR A 310 -11.13 1.66 7.31
C TYR A 310 -11.07 1.19 5.85
N GLN A 311 -10.05 1.59 5.11
CA GLN A 311 -9.87 1.19 3.72
C GLN A 311 -9.63 -0.32 3.57
N GLU A 312 -8.84 -0.90 4.44
CA GLU A 312 -8.55 -2.34 4.45
C GLU A 312 -9.77 -3.14 4.88
N THR A 313 -10.42 -2.77 5.99
CA THR A 313 -11.65 -3.44 6.45
C THR A 313 -12.79 -3.31 5.45
N GLY A 314 -12.83 -2.23 4.66
CA GLY A 314 -13.78 -2.00 3.57
C GLY A 314 -13.77 -3.06 2.47
N ARG A 315 -12.76 -3.95 2.42
CA ARG A 315 -12.69 -5.09 1.49
C ARG A 315 -13.61 -6.23 1.87
N ALA A 316 -14.01 -6.32 3.15
CA ALA A 316 -14.90 -7.35 3.61
C ALA A 316 -16.38 -6.99 3.36
N GLY A 317 -17.20 -7.99 3.01
CA GLY A 317 -18.64 -7.87 2.86
C GLY A 317 -19.10 -6.92 1.77
N ARG A 318 -18.44 -6.88 0.61
CA ARG A 318 -18.85 -6.02 -0.52
C ARG A 318 -20.17 -6.43 -1.14
N ASP A 319 -20.57 -7.68 -0.98
CA ASP A 319 -21.86 -8.23 -1.39
C ASP A 319 -23.03 -7.86 -0.45
N GLY A 320 -22.80 -7.02 0.57
CA GLY A 320 -23.79 -6.62 1.56
C GLY A 320 -24.05 -7.66 2.67
N LYS A 321 -23.52 -8.87 2.57
CA LYS A 321 -23.66 -9.89 3.61
C LYS A 321 -22.75 -9.59 4.80
N THR A 322 -23.12 -10.11 5.97
CA THR A 322 -22.36 -9.88 7.21
C THR A 322 -20.90 -10.35 7.07
N ALA A 323 -19.99 -9.48 7.51
CA ALA A 323 -18.56 -9.72 7.55
C ALA A 323 -17.97 -9.20 8.86
N ASN A 324 -16.82 -9.75 9.28
CA ASN A 324 -16.15 -9.38 10.51
C ASN A 324 -14.74 -8.89 10.22
N ALA A 325 -14.37 -7.77 10.83
CA ALA A 325 -13.02 -7.22 10.83
C ALA A 325 -12.43 -7.31 12.24
N TYR A 326 -11.45 -8.17 12.40
CA TYR A 326 -10.75 -8.37 13.67
C TYR A 326 -9.45 -7.57 13.69
N LEU A 327 -9.17 -6.90 14.79
CA LEU A 327 -7.89 -6.28 15.09
C LEU A 327 -7.32 -6.96 16.33
N LEU A 328 -6.26 -7.74 16.16
CA LEU A 328 -5.58 -8.43 17.24
C LEU A 328 -4.47 -7.54 17.78
N PHE A 329 -4.45 -7.33 19.08
CA PHE A 329 -3.41 -6.53 19.70
C PHE A 329 -2.95 -7.10 21.05
N HIS A 330 -1.72 -6.79 21.44
CA HIS A 330 -1.18 -6.97 22.79
C HIS A 330 -0.71 -5.63 23.36
N GLU A 331 -0.32 -5.60 24.62
CA GLU A 331 0.03 -4.35 25.34
C GLU A 331 1.23 -3.60 24.74
N GLY A 332 2.15 -4.31 24.09
CA GLY A 332 3.32 -3.72 23.44
C GLY A 332 3.04 -3.05 22.09
N ASP A 333 1.96 -3.42 21.38
CA ASP A 333 1.68 -2.95 20.02
C ASP A 333 1.60 -1.42 19.87
N PRO A 334 1.01 -0.65 20.81
CA PRO A 334 1.01 0.80 20.72
C PRO A 334 2.42 1.42 20.67
N GLN A 335 3.35 0.87 21.44
CA GLN A 335 4.73 1.33 21.41
C GLN A 335 5.46 0.87 20.15
N GLU A 336 5.19 -0.36 19.69
CA GLU A 336 5.73 -0.87 18.42
C GLU A 336 5.27 -0.02 17.24
N LEU A 337 4.00 0.38 17.20
CA LEU A 337 3.46 1.27 16.16
C LEU A 337 4.20 2.62 16.14
N LYS A 338 4.41 3.24 17.31
CA LYS A 338 5.18 4.48 17.42
C LYS A 338 6.63 4.27 16.95
N ASN A 339 7.27 3.20 17.38
CA ASN A 339 8.63 2.88 16.96
C ASN A 339 8.74 2.63 15.46
N GLN A 340 7.77 1.95 14.86
CA GLN A 340 7.77 1.62 13.45
C GLN A 340 7.61 2.85 12.55
N PHE A 341 6.82 3.83 12.95
CA PHE A 341 6.43 4.94 12.07
C PHE A 341 6.97 6.31 12.48
N LEU A 342 7.24 6.57 13.77
CA LEU A 342 7.74 7.86 14.23
C LEU A 342 9.28 7.89 14.38
N ASN A 343 9.89 6.80 14.87
CA ASN A 343 11.33 6.79 15.13
C ASN A 343 12.19 6.87 13.85
N TYR A 344 11.60 6.61 12.69
CA TYR A 344 12.30 6.72 11.40
C TYR A 344 12.13 8.07 10.72
N ILE A 345 11.23 8.94 11.22
CA ILE A 345 11.13 10.31 10.74
C ILE A 345 12.38 11.06 11.22
N PRO A 346 13.15 11.64 10.29
CA PRO A 346 14.38 12.31 10.66
C PRO A 346 14.07 13.63 11.38
N THR A 347 14.90 13.94 12.34
CA THR A 347 14.91 15.26 12.99
C THR A 347 15.49 16.32 12.04
N ASN A 348 15.26 17.60 12.34
CA ASN A 348 15.85 18.70 11.58
C ASN A 348 17.39 18.61 11.53
N GLN A 349 18.02 18.15 12.62
CA GLN A 349 19.47 17.91 12.66
C GLN A 349 19.91 16.80 11.71
N GLU A 350 19.16 15.70 11.67
CA GLU A 350 19.45 14.58 10.77
C GLU A 350 19.23 14.94 9.31
N LEU A 351 18.17 15.72 8.98
CA LEU A 351 17.95 16.29 7.64
C LEU A 351 19.12 17.18 7.22
N THR A 352 19.48 18.15 8.04
CA THR A 352 20.58 19.08 7.74
C THR A 352 21.91 18.34 7.54
N ALA A 353 22.20 17.40 8.42
CA ALA A 353 23.43 16.63 8.36
C ALA A 353 23.46 15.69 7.14
N THR A 354 22.33 15.07 6.77
CA THR A 354 22.24 14.21 5.57
C THR A 354 22.44 15.00 4.29
N TYR A 355 21.88 16.20 4.19
CA TYR A 355 22.06 17.08 3.03
C TYR A 355 23.53 17.51 2.86
N LYS A 356 24.16 17.96 3.95
CA LYS A 356 25.59 18.33 3.93
C LYS A 356 26.48 17.16 3.53
N ASP A 357 26.23 15.96 4.09
CA ASP A 357 26.98 14.77 3.74
C ASP A 357 26.77 14.36 2.28
N LEU A 358 25.56 14.55 1.73
CA LEU A 358 25.26 14.29 0.33
C LEU A 358 26.03 15.24 -0.59
N CYS A 359 26.01 16.53 -0.29
CA CYS A 359 26.79 17.53 -1.03
C CYS A 359 28.31 17.25 -0.95
N ASN A 360 28.81 16.85 0.21
CA ASN A 360 30.21 16.50 0.40
C ASN A 360 30.59 15.18 -0.29
N PHE A 361 29.68 14.22 -0.34
CA PHE A 361 29.91 12.94 -1.04
C PHE A 361 30.11 13.14 -2.53
N PHE A 362 29.33 14.04 -3.13
CA PHE A 362 29.43 14.40 -4.55
C PHE A 362 30.36 15.59 -4.83
N GLN A 363 30.98 16.17 -3.80
CA GLN A 363 31.87 17.33 -3.90
C GLN A 363 31.19 18.54 -4.59
N ILE A 364 29.88 18.74 -4.31
CA ILE A 364 29.13 19.87 -4.83
C ILE A 364 29.58 21.15 -4.10
N ALA A 365 30.08 22.14 -4.84
CA ALA A 365 30.46 23.43 -4.27
C ALA A 365 29.24 24.28 -3.93
N TYR A 366 29.42 25.27 -3.04
CA TYR A 366 28.37 26.19 -2.67
C TYR A 366 27.94 27.03 -3.90
N GLY A 367 26.65 27.16 -4.12
CA GLY A 367 26.06 27.79 -5.31
C GLY A 367 25.98 26.91 -6.57
N GLU A 368 26.47 25.68 -6.53
CA GLU A 368 26.53 24.77 -7.69
C GLU A 368 25.59 23.57 -7.56
N GLY A 369 25.61 22.69 -8.57
CA GLY A 369 25.02 21.36 -8.58
C GLY A 369 23.72 21.22 -9.37
N VAL A 370 23.06 22.32 -9.75
CA VAL A 370 21.76 22.30 -10.45
C VAL A 370 21.86 21.48 -11.76
N ASP A 371 20.85 20.63 -11.99
CA ASP A 371 20.67 19.77 -13.17
C ASP A 371 21.80 18.78 -13.45
N GLN A 372 22.80 18.68 -12.57
CA GLN A 372 23.84 17.65 -12.69
C GLN A 372 23.31 16.30 -12.20
N VAL A 373 23.64 15.24 -12.94
CA VAL A 373 23.20 13.87 -12.62
C VAL A 373 24.29 13.17 -11.81
N TYR A 374 23.98 12.80 -10.58
CA TYR A 374 24.85 12.03 -9.70
C TYR A 374 24.31 10.62 -9.48
N VAL A 375 25.22 9.64 -9.45
CA VAL A 375 24.88 8.26 -9.08
C VAL A 375 25.21 8.03 -7.62
N LEU A 376 24.19 7.85 -6.79
CA LEU A 376 24.35 7.54 -5.38
C LEU A 376 24.43 6.03 -5.16
N ASP A 377 25.61 5.56 -4.75
CA ASP A 377 25.75 4.29 -4.08
C ASP A 377 25.27 4.46 -2.62
N PHE A 378 24.02 4.10 -2.39
CA PHE A 378 23.36 4.35 -1.12
C PHE A 378 24.00 3.62 0.05
N ASP A 379 24.48 2.40 -0.17
CA ASP A 379 25.11 1.60 0.86
C ASP A 379 26.45 2.21 1.27
N ARG A 380 27.28 2.55 0.28
CA ARG A 380 28.57 3.23 0.52
C ARG A 380 28.40 4.58 1.22
N PHE A 381 27.37 5.33 0.83
CA PHE A 381 27.04 6.58 1.48
C PHE A 381 26.72 6.39 2.96
N CYS A 382 25.80 5.47 3.27
CA CYS A 382 25.40 5.17 4.64
C CYS A 382 26.58 4.67 5.50
N GLU A 383 27.44 3.82 4.94
CA GLU A 383 28.63 3.30 5.62
C GLU A 383 29.65 4.42 5.89
N ARG A 384 29.96 5.25 4.88
CA ARG A 384 30.93 6.35 4.99
C ARG A 384 30.58 7.34 6.09
N TYR A 385 29.30 7.70 6.18
CA TYR A 385 28.81 8.70 7.14
C TYR A 385 28.15 8.10 8.39
N LYS A 386 28.24 6.77 8.56
CA LYS A 386 27.66 6.00 9.70
C LYS A 386 26.19 6.32 9.93
N ARG A 387 25.40 6.35 8.85
CA ARG A 387 24.00 6.74 8.88
C ARG A 387 23.06 5.53 8.92
N ASN A 388 21.93 5.70 9.61
CA ASN A 388 20.85 4.71 9.56
C ASN A 388 20.20 4.72 8.17
N ARG A 389 20.23 3.61 7.48
CA ARG A 389 19.74 3.45 6.09
C ARG A 389 18.29 3.92 5.91
N ARG A 390 17.40 3.52 6.81
CA ARG A 390 15.98 3.85 6.71
C ARG A 390 15.72 5.33 6.91
N LYS A 391 16.35 5.95 7.90
CA LYS A 391 16.26 7.41 8.11
C LYS A 391 16.88 8.20 6.96
N THR A 392 18.00 7.73 6.42
CA THR A 392 18.67 8.38 5.30
C THR A 392 17.82 8.36 4.03
N LEU A 393 17.21 7.20 3.73
CA LEU A 393 16.28 7.10 2.61
C LEU A 393 15.10 8.08 2.80
N TYR A 394 14.55 8.14 3.99
CA TYR A 394 13.49 9.09 4.31
C TYR A 394 13.93 10.57 4.13
N CYS A 395 15.18 10.92 4.48
CA CYS A 395 15.72 12.25 4.21
C CYS A 395 15.76 12.55 2.70
N LEU A 396 16.24 11.60 1.89
CA LEU A 396 16.31 11.75 0.43
C LEU A 396 14.92 11.92 -0.19
N GLU A 397 13.95 11.13 0.26
CA GLU A 397 12.54 11.23 -0.15
C GLU A 397 11.93 12.59 0.24
N GLN A 398 12.29 13.13 1.41
CA GLN A 398 11.86 14.49 1.78
C GLN A 398 12.50 15.57 0.89
N PHE A 399 13.77 15.44 0.55
CA PHE A 399 14.43 16.40 -0.37
C PHE A 399 13.82 16.35 -1.77
N ASP A 400 13.45 15.17 -2.26
CA ASP A 400 12.72 14.98 -3.53
C ASP A 400 11.32 15.62 -3.47
N ARG A 401 10.59 15.35 -2.40
CA ARG A 401 9.25 15.89 -2.15
C ARG A 401 9.21 17.41 -2.17
N GLU A 402 10.21 18.04 -1.57
CA GLU A 402 10.30 19.51 -1.47
C GLU A 402 10.98 20.16 -2.69
N GLY A 403 11.31 19.36 -3.72
CA GLY A 403 11.91 19.86 -4.95
C GLY A 403 13.35 20.36 -4.82
N ILE A 404 14.07 19.92 -3.78
CA ILE A 404 15.51 20.23 -3.63
C ILE A 404 16.34 19.39 -4.59
N LEU A 405 15.97 18.13 -4.75
CA LEU A 405 16.58 17.19 -5.68
C LEU A 405 15.50 16.30 -6.30
N SER A 406 15.83 15.67 -7.41
CA SER A 406 15.03 14.56 -7.97
C SER A 406 15.70 13.25 -7.62
N LEU A 407 14.93 12.32 -7.03
CA LEU A 407 15.38 11.00 -6.59
C LEU A 407 14.80 9.91 -7.49
N ASN A 408 15.62 9.31 -8.34
CA ASN A 408 15.19 8.27 -9.25
C ASN A 408 15.89 6.95 -8.94
N THR A 409 15.13 5.89 -8.67
CA THR A 409 15.69 4.56 -8.42
C THR A 409 16.29 3.99 -9.70
N ILE A 410 17.54 3.54 -9.62
CA ILE A 410 18.17 2.83 -10.72
C ILE A 410 17.62 1.41 -10.74
N LYS A 411 16.85 1.07 -11.78
CA LYS A 411 16.26 -0.27 -11.96
C LYS A 411 17.28 -1.33 -12.36
N GLU A 412 18.42 -0.93 -12.91
CA GLU A 412 19.51 -1.82 -13.26
C GLU A 412 20.30 -2.19 -12.01
N LYS A 413 20.43 -3.48 -11.77
CA LYS A 413 21.19 -3.98 -10.62
C LYS A 413 22.68 -3.92 -10.94
N TYR A 414 23.34 -2.85 -10.54
CA TYR A 414 24.80 -2.83 -10.51
C TYR A 414 25.32 -3.77 -9.42
N ILE A 415 26.46 -4.39 -9.68
CA ILE A 415 27.18 -5.20 -8.70
C ILE A 415 28.43 -4.42 -8.30
N ARG A 416 28.63 -4.25 -7.00
CA ARG A 416 29.87 -3.72 -6.47
C ARG A 416 30.92 -4.84 -6.47
N MET A 417 32.07 -4.59 -7.04
CA MET A 417 33.19 -5.53 -7.07
C MET A 417 34.45 -4.86 -6.54
N GLU A 418 35.25 -5.64 -5.86
CA GLU A 418 36.53 -5.23 -5.29
C GLU A 418 37.53 -6.33 -5.55
N ALA A 419 38.65 -6.03 -6.21
CA ALA A 419 39.73 -7.00 -6.38
C ALA A 419 40.35 -7.33 -5.02
N LYS A 420 40.61 -8.60 -4.78
CA LYS A 420 41.30 -9.12 -3.59
C LYS A 420 42.66 -9.77 -3.93
N CYS A 421 43.04 -9.76 -5.20
CA CYS A 421 44.33 -10.25 -5.70
C CYS A 421 45.14 -9.10 -6.31
N SER A 422 46.42 -9.32 -6.51
CA SER A 422 47.27 -8.41 -7.29
C SER A 422 47.01 -8.56 -8.79
N SER A 423 47.39 -7.55 -9.58
CA SER A 423 47.32 -7.63 -11.05
C SER A 423 48.12 -8.78 -11.62
N THR A 424 49.26 -9.12 -11.00
CA THR A 424 50.12 -10.24 -11.39
C THR A 424 49.41 -11.59 -11.19
N GLN A 425 48.76 -11.79 -10.05
CA GLN A 425 47.99 -13.01 -9.78
C GLN A 425 46.81 -13.16 -10.74
N ALA A 426 46.10 -12.07 -10.99
CA ALA A 426 44.98 -12.06 -11.94
C ALA A 426 45.44 -12.39 -13.36
N THR A 427 46.57 -11.84 -13.82
CA THR A 427 47.13 -12.11 -15.15
C THR A 427 47.54 -13.58 -15.30
N ALA A 428 48.11 -14.20 -14.27
CA ALA A 428 48.42 -15.63 -14.27
C ALA A 428 47.15 -16.50 -14.43
N PHE A 429 46.09 -16.19 -13.72
CA PHE A 429 44.81 -16.92 -13.79
C PHE A 429 44.11 -16.77 -15.15
N ILE A 430 44.23 -15.61 -15.80
CA ILE A 430 43.66 -15.37 -17.13
C ILE A 430 44.19 -16.33 -18.17
N GLY A 431 45.41 -16.81 -18.00
CA GLY A 431 46.04 -17.82 -18.88
C GLY A 431 45.29 -19.16 -18.95
N GLU A 432 44.43 -19.48 -17.99
CA GLU A 432 43.67 -20.75 -17.93
C GLU A 432 42.50 -20.83 -18.92
N GLN A 433 42.13 -19.75 -19.58
CA GLN A 433 41.03 -19.64 -20.58
C GLN A 433 39.66 -20.16 -20.12
N THR A 434 39.42 -20.27 -18.83
CA THR A 434 38.12 -20.64 -18.27
C THR A 434 37.08 -19.51 -18.42
N THR A 435 35.81 -19.80 -18.19
CA THR A 435 34.77 -18.76 -18.16
C THR A 435 35.08 -17.72 -17.09
N ASP A 436 35.54 -18.16 -15.93
CA ASP A 436 35.89 -17.33 -14.78
C ASP A 436 37.09 -16.41 -15.12
N ALA A 437 38.09 -16.95 -15.82
CA ALA A 437 39.21 -16.18 -16.33
C ALA A 437 38.79 -15.08 -17.32
N LYS A 438 37.86 -15.39 -18.24
CA LYS A 438 37.29 -14.41 -19.19
C LYS A 438 36.53 -13.30 -18.49
N VAL A 439 35.77 -13.63 -17.45
CA VAL A 439 35.04 -12.62 -16.64
C VAL A 439 36.05 -11.72 -15.93
N LEU A 440 37.07 -12.28 -15.29
CA LEU A 440 38.12 -11.50 -14.61
C LEU A 440 38.89 -10.61 -15.58
N GLU A 441 39.27 -11.12 -16.74
CA GLU A 441 39.94 -10.35 -17.81
C GLU A 441 39.07 -9.17 -18.28
N PHE A 442 37.79 -9.40 -18.52
CA PHE A 442 36.87 -8.33 -18.91
C PHE A 442 36.80 -7.22 -17.86
N LEU A 443 36.71 -7.60 -16.59
CA LEU A 443 36.63 -6.64 -15.46
C LEU A 443 37.93 -5.80 -15.40
N MET A 444 39.07 -6.40 -15.51
CA MET A 444 40.38 -5.72 -15.51
C MET A 444 40.53 -4.73 -16.68
N ARG A 445 40.11 -5.13 -17.89
CA ARG A 445 40.24 -4.29 -19.09
C ARG A 445 39.22 -3.14 -19.13
N LYS A 446 38.00 -3.39 -18.64
CA LYS A 446 36.91 -2.43 -18.74
C LYS A 446 36.90 -1.40 -17.62
N TYR A 447 37.40 -1.75 -16.44
CA TYR A 447 37.34 -0.92 -15.24
C TYR A 447 38.78 -0.59 -14.76
N PRO A 448 39.34 0.59 -15.13
CA PRO A 448 40.73 0.94 -14.85
C PRO A 448 41.12 0.91 -13.38
N TYR A 449 40.17 1.23 -12.49
CA TYR A 449 40.38 1.30 -11.04
C TYR A 449 39.99 -0.01 -10.31
N PHE A 450 39.78 -1.12 -11.01
CA PHE A 450 39.33 -2.40 -10.45
C PHE A 450 40.21 -2.93 -9.30
N PHE A 451 41.50 -2.67 -9.35
CA PHE A 451 42.45 -3.11 -8.31
C PHE A 451 42.65 -2.11 -7.17
N THR A 452 42.27 -0.86 -7.34
CA THR A 452 42.52 0.22 -6.37
C THR A 452 41.30 0.64 -5.63
N GLU A 453 40.12 0.53 -6.25
CA GLU A 453 38.84 0.97 -5.66
C GLU A 453 37.72 -0.03 -5.95
N SER A 454 36.73 -0.04 -5.08
CA SER A 454 35.53 -0.82 -5.35
C SER A 454 34.75 -0.20 -6.52
N THR A 455 34.42 -1.02 -7.51
CA THR A 455 33.87 -0.60 -8.79
C THR A 455 32.43 -1.09 -8.96
N LEU A 456 31.56 -0.26 -9.53
CA LEU A 456 30.20 -0.64 -9.91
C LEU A 456 30.18 -1.22 -11.33
N VAL A 457 29.73 -2.44 -11.45
CA VAL A 457 29.69 -3.22 -12.70
C VAL A 457 28.24 -3.50 -13.08
N ASP A 458 27.90 -3.22 -14.33
CA ASP A 458 26.59 -3.58 -14.91
C ASP A 458 26.62 -5.03 -15.42
N PRO A 459 25.93 -5.97 -14.75
CA PRO A 459 25.88 -7.37 -15.15
C PRO A 459 25.39 -7.58 -16.57
N SER A 460 24.42 -6.76 -17.00
CA SER A 460 23.83 -6.89 -18.34
C SER A 460 24.84 -6.61 -19.44
N LYS A 461 25.71 -5.60 -19.24
CA LYS A 461 26.80 -5.28 -20.18
C LYS A 461 27.85 -6.39 -20.24
N VAL A 462 28.21 -6.96 -19.09
CA VAL A 462 29.17 -8.09 -19.05
C VAL A 462 28.58 -9.30 -19.76
N CYS A 463 27.37 -9.69 -19.41
CA CYS A 463 26.67 -10.82 -20.03
C CYS A 463 26.52 -10.66 -21.55
N THR A 464 26.16 -9.48 -22.03
CA THR A 464 26.04 -9.20 -23.47
C THR A 464 27.41 -9.29 -24.18
N THR A 465 28.46 -8.67 -23.60
CA THR A 465 29.77 -8.63 -24.23
C THR A 465 30.46 -10.00 -24.26
N LEU A 466 30.30 -10.78 -23.19
CA LEU A 466 30.90 -12.13 -23.09
C LEU A 466 29.97 -13.25 -23.57
N THR A 467 28.75 -12.91 -24.05
CA THR A 467 27.74 -13.88 -24.50
C THR A 467 27.40 -14.93 -23.42
N LEU A 468 27.27 -14.49 -22.18
CA LEU A 468 26.97 -15.33 -21.02
C LEU A 468 25.53 -15.17 -20.56
N SER A 469 24.93 -16.26 -20.04
CA SER A 469 23.70 -16.14 -19.27
C SER A 469 23.97 -15.48 -17.91
N LYS A 470 22.96 -14.85 -17.30
CA LYS A 470 23.10 -14.25 -15.95
C LYS A 470 23.53 -15.28 -14.92
N ASP A 471 22.96 -16.49 -14.94
CA ASP A 471 23.30 -17.55 -13.99
C ASP A 471 24.78 -17.97 -14.12
N ARG A 472 25.27 -18.07 -15.35
CA ARG A 472 26.66 -18.40 -15.60
C ARG A 472 27.63 -17.30 -15.16
N PHE A 473 27.23 -16.04 -15.31
CA PHE A 473 27.99 -14.89 -14.82
C PHE A 473 28.07 -14.88 -13.29
N TYR A 474 26.93 -15.08 -12.59
CA TYR A 474 26.94 -15.15 -11.12
C TYR A 474 27.71 -16.36 -10.59
N ALA A 475 27.61 -17.51 -11.23
CA ALA A 475 28.43 -18.68 -10.89
C ALA A 475 29.94 -18.40 -11.02
N ALA A 476 30.34 -17.69 -12.07
CA ALA A 476 31.75 -17.26 -12.25
C ALA A 476 32.20 -16.28 -11.15
N LEU A 477 31.34 -15.34 -10.74
CA LEU A 477 31.65 -14.43 -9.63
C LEU A 477 31.80 -15.16 -8.30
N GLU A 478 30.95 -16.14 -8.05
CA GLU A 478 31.00 -16.96 -6.83
C GLU A 478 32.28 -17.79 -6.77
N SER A 479 32.67 -18.41 -7.90
CA SER A 479 33.94 -19.12 -8.06
C SER A 479 35.13 -18.20 -7.82
N LEU A 480 35.19 -17.04 -8.47
CA LEU A 480 36.26 -16.05 -8.30
C LEU A 480 36.36 -15.53 -6.86
N GLN A 481 35.25 -15.40 -6.17
CA GLN A 481 35.21 -15.01 -4.75
C GLN A 481 35.74 -16.12 -3.86
N GLN A 482 35.39 -17.39 -4.11
CA GLN A 482 35.88 -18.55 -3.35
C GLN A 482 37.38 -18.73 -3.56
N LEU A 483 37.86 -18.47 -4.77
CA LEU A 483 39.30 -18.51 -5.11
C LEU A 483 40.07 -17.28 -4.59
N GLY A 484 39.39 -16.29 -4.00
CA GLY A 484 40.03 -15.12 -3.40
C GLY A 484 40.48 -14.05 -4.41
N TYR A 485 40.01 -14.08 -5.66
CA TYR A 485 40.39 -13.10 -6.69
C TYR A 485 39.59 -11.78 -6.54
N LEU A 486 38.33 -11.86 -6.17
CA LEU A 486 37.49 -10.68 -5.98
C LEU A 486 36.51 -10.90 -4.82
N ARG A 487 35.93 -9.79 -4.33
CA ARG A 487 34.76 -9.79 -3.51
C ARG A 487 33.67 -9.03 -4.26
N TYR A 488 32.45 -9.57 -4.30
CA TYR A 488 31.32 -8.86 -4.87
C TYR A 488 30.16 -8.75 -3.88
N SER A 489 29.39 -7.71 -4.04
CA SER A 489 28.11 -7.55 -3.34
C SER A 489 27.10 -6.91 -4.28
N VAL A 490 25.85 -7.34 -4.17
CA VAL A 490 24.75 -6.70 -4.88
C VAL A 490 24.23 -5.60 -3.98
N PRO A 491 24.43 -4.31 -4.33
CA PRO A 491 23.95 -3.21 -3.50
C PRO A 491 22.44 -3.24 -3.36
N SER A 492 21.96 -2.83 -2.21
CA SER A 492 20.52 -2.86 -1.91
C SER A 492 19.73 -1.79 -2.65
N ALA A 493 20.36 -0.65 -2.97
CA ALA A 493 19.75 0.43 -3.73
C ALA A 493 20.80 1.37 -4.34
N HIS A 494 20.53 1.81 -5.57
CA HIS A 494 21.20 2.92 -6.22
C HIS A 494 20.18 3.95 -6.68
N PHE A 495 20.56 5.21 -6.64
CA PHE A 495 19.71 6.31 -7.05
C PHE A 495 20.45 7.24 -8.01
N TYR A 496 19.75 7.76 -9.01
CA TYR A 496 20.13 9.01 -9.66
C TYR A 496 19.61 10.15 -8.79
N ILE A 497 20.51 11.07 -8.46
CA ILE A 497 20.22 12.29 -7.73
C ILE A 497 20.51 13.46 -8.66
N ILE A 498 19.51 14.31 -8.86
CA ILE A 498 19.62 15.51 -9.68
C ILE A 498 19.18 16.70 -8.82
N PRO A 499 20.11 17.51 -8.30
CA PRO A 499 19.77 18.72 -7.57
C PRO A 499 18.93 19.66 -8.44
N GLN A 500 17.82 20.13 -7.90
CA GLN A 500 16.90 21.07 -8.56
C GLN A 500 17.14 22.52 -8.11
N THR A 501 17.90 22.68 -7.04
CA THR A 501 18.28 23.98 -6.47
C THR A 501 19.78 24.01 -6.21
N PRO A 502 20.43 25.19 -6.28
CA PRO A 502 21.86 25.31 -5.96
C PRO A 502 22.11 24.98 -4.48
N ARG A 503 23.32 24.51 -4.18
CA ARG A 503 23.71 24.26 -2.81
C ARG A 503 23.84 25.58 -2.05
N GLU A 504 22.89 25.89 -1.19
CA GLU A 504 22.91 27.05 -0.29
C GLU A 504 22.56 26.64 1.16
N ASP A 505 22.94 25.44 1.55
CA ASP A 505 22.75 24.83 2.87
C ASP A 505 21.48 25.28 3.64
N GLN A 506 21.58 26.41 4.35
CA GLN A 506 20.47 26.90 5.20
C GLN A 506 19.26 27.39 4.40
N TYR A 507 19.46 28.04 3.26
CA TYR A 507 18.35 28.58 2.45
C TYR A 507 17.63 27.46 1.73
N THR A 508 18.38 26.54 1.13
CA THR A 508 17.83 25.39 0.43
C THR A 508 17.00 24.50 1.36
N LEU A 509 17.45 24.30 2.61
CA LEU A 509 16.79 23.43 3.56
C LEU A 509 15.60 24.04 4.30
N LYS A 510 15.47 25.38 4.31
CA LYS A 510 14.43 26.04 5.12
C LYS A 510 13.01 25.49 4.89
N PRO A 511 12.52 25.28 3.66
CA PRO A 511 11.21 24.68 3.42
C PRO A 511 11.10 23.27 4.00
N VAL A 512 12.10 22.43 3.76
CA VAL A 512 12.13 21.04 4.25
C VAL A 512 12.02 20.97 5.77
N LEU A 513 12.81 21.79 6.48
CA LEU A 513 12.84 21.78 7.94
C LEU A 513 11.52 22.27 8.56
N GLN A 514 10.83 23.18 7.91
CA GLN A 514 9.50 23.62 8.32
C GLN A 514 8.46 22.54 8.08
N ASN A 515 8.43 21.95 6.90
CA ASN A 515 7.46 20.95 6.51
C ASN A 515 7.66 19.60 7.24
N ALA A 516 8.91 19.23 7.52
CA ALA A 516 9.21 17.99 8.27
C ALA A 516 8.58 17.98 9.66
N LYS A 517 8.57 19.13 10.35
CA LYS A 517 7.90 19.25 11.66
C LYS A 517 6.38 19.08 11.54
N ILE A 518 5.77 19.70 10.53
CA ILE A 518 4.33 19.60 10.28
C ILE A 518 3.97 18.14 9.98
N LEU A 519 4.71 17.48 9.10
CA LEU A 519 4.49 16.08 8.75
C LEU A 519 4.65 15.13 9.95
N PHE A 520 5.63 15.39 10.82
CA PHE A 520 5.80 14.61 12.03
C PHE A 520 4.58 14.72 12.96
N GLU A 521 4.10 15.94 13.21
CA GLU A 521 2.92 16.16 14.07
C GLU A 521 1.65 15.56 13.46
N GLN A 522 1.46 15.68 12.16
CA GLN A 522 0.34 15.06 11.45
C GLN A 522 0.36 13.53 11.60
N LYS A 523 1.51 12.91 11.37
CA LYS A 523 1.67 11.46 11.48
C LYS A 523 1.45 10.98 12.91
N LYS A 524 1.97 11.74 13.88
CA LYS A 524 1.77 11.47 15.31
C LYS A 524 0.28 11.52 15.67
N VAL A 525 -0.46 12.53 15.23
CA VAL A 525 -1.91 12.64 15.46
C VAL A 525 -2.67 11.43 14.93
N LYS A 526 -2.35 10.95 13.73
CA LYS A 526 -2.98 9.74 13.14
C LYS A 526 -2.68 8.49 13.92
N ILE A 527 -1.42 8.30 14.32
CA ILE A 527 -0.98 7.15 15.13
C ILE A 527 -1.65 7.18 16.51
N ASP A 528 -1.67 8.33 17.18
CA ASP A 528 -2.32 8.47 18.48
C ASP A 528 -3.85 8.25 18.39
N ALA A 529 -4.47 8.67 17.28
CA ALA A 529 -5.88 8.37 17.00
C ALA A 529 -6.13 6.85 16.84
N MET A 530 -5.27 6.15 16.12
CA MET A 530 -5.37 4.68 15.95
C MET A 530 -5.17 3.94 17.28
N ILE A 531 -4.20 4.36 18.08
CA ILE A 531 -3.97 3.81 19.42
C ILE A 531 -5.19 4.05 20.30
N SER A 532 -5.71 5.29 20.33
CA SER A 532 -6.91 5.65 21.11
C SER A 532 -8.13 4.84 20.68
N PHE A 533 -8.31 4.64 19.36
CA PHE A 533 -9.38 3.79 18.82
C PHE A 533 -9.23 2.34 19.31
N THR A 534 -8.03 1.80 19.30
CA THR A 534 -7.77 0.42 19.74
C THR A 534 -8.03 0.26 21.23
N LEU A 535 -7.49 1.15 22.05
CA LEU A 535 -7.56 1.06 23.51
C LEU A 535 -8.92 1.50 24.11
N ASN A 536 -9.74 2.24 23.38
CA ASN A 536 -11.08 2.62 23.83
C ASN A 536 -12.03 1.42 23.81
N MET A 537 -12.03 0.60 24.83
CA MET A 537 -12.89 -0.58 24.93
C MET A 537 -14.35 -0.28 25.24
N LYS A 538 -14.70 0.95 25.63
CA LYS A 538 -16.06 1.32 26.07
C LYS A 538 -16.98 1.74 24.95
N SER A 539 -16.47 2.53 23.99
CA SER A 539 -17.30 3.17 22.94
C SER A 539 -17.49 2.27 21.73
N CYS A 540 -18.64 2.41 21.07
CA CYS A 540 -18.95 1.70 19.83
C CYS A 540 -17.89 1.95 18.76
N LYS A 541 -17.24 0.90 18.28
CA LYS A 541 -16.13 0.99 17.32
C LYS A 541 -16.54 1.59 15.98
N ARG A 542 -17.75 1.27 15.49
CA ARG A 542 -18.30 1.92 14.30
C ARG A 542 -18.42 3.44 14.51
N ASN A 543 -18.94 3.85 15.65
CA ASN A 543 -19.19 5.26 15.94
C ASN A 543 -17.88 6.06 16.06
N LEU A 544 -16.82 5.46 16.62
CA LEU A 544 -15.50 6.07 16.66
C LEU A 544 -14.94 6.32 15.23
N ILE A 545 -15.11 5.36 14.31
CA ILE A 545 -14.72 5.53 12.91
C ILE A 545 -15.55 6.64 12.25
N LEU A 546 -16.86 6.64 12.41
CA LEU A 546 -17.75 7.66 11.84
C LEU A 546 -17.39 9.06 12.34
N SER A 547 -17.19 9.23 13.66
CA SER A 547 -16.74 10.50 14.25
C SER A 547 -15.40 10.96 13.71
N TYR A 548 -14.45 10.05 13.51
CA TYR A 548 -13.14 10.38 12.95
C TYR A 548 -13.24 10.99 11.54
N PHE A 549 -14.12 10.45 10.70
CA PHE A 549 -14.39 10.99 9.38
C PHE A 549 -15.38 12.18 9.40
N GLY A 550 -15.84 12.64 10.56
CA GLY A 550 -16.81 13.74 10.68
C GLY A 550 -18.19 13.37 10.16
N ASP A 551 -18.58 12.10 10.25
CA ASP A 551 -19.92 11.63 9.91
C ASP A 551 -20.85 11.70 11.12
N THR A 552 -22.17 11.78 10.88
CA THR A 552 -23.16 11.79 11.96
C THR A 552 -23.26 10.42 12.63
N VAL A 553 -23.27 10.46 13.96
CA VAL A 553 -23.33 9.25 14.78
C VAL A 553 -24.75 9.12 15.37
N GLN A 554 -25.42 8.02 15.05
CA GLN A 554 -26.74 7.70 15.62
C GLN A 554 -26.77 6.27 16.16
N GLY A 555 -27.16 6.12 17.42
CA GLY A 555 -27.30 4.84 18.10
C GLY A 555 -25.97 4.03 18.15
N VAL A 556 -26.05 2.82 18.63
CA VAL A 556 -24.93 1.85 18.66
C VAL A 556 -25.06 0.84 17.52
N CYS A 557 -23.97 0.12 17.18
CA CYS A 557 -23.98 -0.79 16.02
C CYS A 557 -24.46 -2.21 16.32
N GLU A 558 -24.57 -2.59 17.59
CA GLU A 558 -25.01 -3.92 18.09
C GLU A 558 -24.17 -5.12 17.60
N LYS A 559 -23.00 -4.87 16.98
CA LYS A 559 -22.19 -5.90 16.32
C LYS A 559 -20.69 -5.85 16.66
N CYS A 560 -20.20 -4.70 17.13
CA CYS A 560 -18.77 -4.56 17.44
C CYS A 560 -18.40 -5.11 18.83
N SER A 561 -17.10 -5.16 19.12
CA SER A 561 -16.59 -5.70 20.37
C SER A 561 -16.87 -4.84 21.62
N SER A 562 -17.41 -3.63 21.47
CA SER A 562 -17.65 -2.74 22.61
C SER A 562 -18.81 -3.19 23.48
N PRO A 563 -18.71 -3.08 24.82
CA PRO A 563 -19.79 -3.42 25.73
C PRO A 563 -21.09 -2.64 25.47
N SER A 564 -20.99 -1.36 25.05
CA SER A 564 -22.14 -0.55 24.68
C SER A 564 -22.95 -1.07 23.50
N CYS A 565 -22.36 -2.00 22.70
CA CYS A 565 -23.01 -2.63 21.54
C CYS A 565 -23.43 -4.06 21.80
N ARG A 566 -23.12 -4.58 22.96
CA ARG A 566 -23.50 -5.91 23.41
C ARG A 566 -24.62 -5.74 24.43
N GLN A 567 -25.71 -6.44 24.28
CA GLN A 567 -26.67 -6.58 25.37
C GLN A 567 -25.97 -7.35 26.49
N GLU A 568 -25.58 -6.64 27.56
CA GLU A 568 -25.02 -7.19 28.81
C GLU A 568 -24.08 -8.40 28.64
N LEU A 569 -22.95 -8.23 27.93
CA LEU A 569 -21.92 -9.27 27.88
C LEU A 569 -20.91 -9.03 29.00
N ASP A 570 -20.60 -10.07 29.74
CA ASP A 570 -19.59 -10.08 30.81
C ASP A 570 -18.22 -9.59 30.31
N SER A 571 -17.45 -8.88 31.12
CA SER A 571 -16.05 -8.53 30.80
C SER A 571 -15.19 -9.79 30.70
N GLU A 572 -14.07 -9.76 29.95
CA GLU A 572 -13.20 -10.93 29.75
C GLU A 572 -12.72 -11.52 31.08
N GLN A 573 -12.32 -10.68 32.04
CA GLN A 573 -11.91 -11.10 33.38
C GLN A 573 -13.07 -11.66 34.21
N ASP A 574 -14.25 -11.10 34.03
CA ASP A 574 -15.47 -11.57 34.66
C ASP A 574 -15.97 -12.86 34.01
N PHE A 575 -15.75 -13.00 32.68
CA PHE A 575 -16.10 -14.20 31.93
C PHE A 575 -15.24 -15.41 32.36
N GLU A 576 -13.89 -15.30 32.36
CA GLU A 576 -13.01 -16.39 32.78
C GLU A 576 -13.27 -16.84 34.22
N SER A 577 -13.49 -15.88 35.11
CA SER A 577 -13.81 -16.18 36.51
C SER A 577 -15.17 -16.88 36.66
N LYS A 578 -16.19 -16.42 35.93
CA LYS A 578 -17.52 -17.06 35.92
C LYS A 578 -17.52 -18.42 35.23
N LEU A 579 -16.78 -18.54 34.11
CA LEU A 579 -16.61 -19.80 33.40
C LEU A 579 -15.91 -20.85 34.28
N THR A 580 -14.81 -20.45 34.92
CA THR A 580 -14.06 -21.30 35.85
C THR A 580 -14.95 -21.73 37.01
N ARG A 581 -15.70 -20.82 37.61
CA ARG A 581 -16.64 -21.14 38.71
C ARG A 581 -17.74 -22.10 38.27
N LEU A 582 -18.31 -21.91 37.07
CA LEU A 582 -19.33 -22.80 36.52
C LEU A 582 -18.78 -24.21 36.24
N LEU A 583 -17.61 -24.30 35.58
CA LEU A 583 -17.00 -25.57 35.20
C LEU A 583 -16.41 -26.34 36.40
N LYS A 584 -16.03 -25.63 37.48
CA LYS A 584 -15.65 -26.25 38.78
C LYS A 584 -16.85 -26.77 39.54
N ALA A 585 -18.01 -26.14 39.38
CA ALA A 585 -19.23 -26.54 40.09
C ALA A 585 -19.87 -27.79 39.48
N GLN A 586 -20.00 -27.87 38.17
CA GLN A 586 -20.57 -29.01 37.45
C GLN A 586 -20.24 -28.97 35.95
N PRO A 587 -20.25 -30.13 35.24
CA PRO A 587 -20.06 -30.16 33.80
C PRO A 587 -21.20 -29.48 33.04
N HIS A 588 -20.83 -28.61 32.06
CA HIS A 588 -21.77 -27.87 31.23
C HIS A 588 -21.53 -28.10 29.74
N SER A 589 -22.60 -28.22 28.95
CA SER A 589 -22.54 -28.17 27.50
C SER A 589 -22.31 -26.73 27.01
N ILE A 590 -21.82 -26.57 25.76
CA ILE A 590 -21.63 -25.25 25.16
C ILE A 590 -22.95 -24.46 25.08
N GLN A 591 -24.09 -25.16 24.93
CA GLN A 591 -25.40 -24.51 24.91
C GLN A 591 -25.82 -23.99 26.30
N GLU A 592 -25.57 -24.76 27.36
CA GLU A 592 -25.81 -24.35 28.74
C GLU A 592 -24.90 -23.19 29.14
N LEU A 593 -23.64 -23.19 28.69
CA LEU A 593 -22.72 -22.08 28.91
C LEU A 593 -23.17 -20.81 28.20
N LYS A 594 -23.64 -20.92 26.95
CA LYS A 594 -24.20 -19.78 26.18
C LYS A 594 -25.44 -19.14 26.83
N GLN A 595 -26.22 -19.94 27.54
CA GLN A 595 -27.40 -19.43 28.28
C GLN A 595 -27.05 -18.77 29.60
N LYS A 596 -25.96 -19.23 30.27
CA LYS A 596 -25.55 -18.73 31.59
C LYS A 596 -24.51 -17.61 31.55
N LEU A 597 -23.75 -17.54 30.45
CA LEU A 597 -22.68 -16.57 30.25
C LEU A 597 -23.00 -15.72 29.03
N TYR A 598 -23.19 -14.44 29.26
CA TYR A 598 -23.41 -13.45 28.20
C TYR A 598 -22.06 -13.07 27.57
N PHE A 599 -21.56 -13.93 26.70
CA PHE A 599 -20.28 -13.71 26.01
C PHE A 599 -20.40 -13.97 24.51
N GLU A 600 -19.52 -13.38 23.70
CA GLU A 600 -19.56 -13.62 22.26
C GLU A 600 -19.37 -15.12 21.97
N PRO A 601 -20.26 -15.79 21.19
CA PRO A 601 -20.19 -17.24 20.99
C PRO A 601 -18.84 -17.73 20.45
N LEU A 602 -18.19 -16.95 19.59
CA LEU A 602 -16.88 -17.29 19.04
C LEU A 602 -15.77 -17.13 20.09
N ALA A 603 -15.80 -16.03 20.85
CA ALA A 603 -14.85 -15.81 21.93
C ALA A 603 -14.95 -16.87 23.02
N MET A 604 -16.18 -17.25 23.40
CA MET A 604 -16.42 -18.37 24.33
C MET A 604 -15.81 -19.67 23.81
N GLN A 605 -15.97 -19.97 22.54
CA GLN A 605 -15.46 -21.20 21.93
C GLN A 605 -13.93 -21.21 21.91
N ILE A 606 -13.31 -20.09 21.57
CA ILE A 606 -11.85 -19.92 21.58
C ILE A 606 -11.27 -20.10 22.99
N VAL A 607 -11.90 -19.49 23.99
CA VAL A 607 -11.47 -19.63 25.40
C VAL A 607 -11.60 -21.10 25.84
N LEU A 608 -12.70 -21.77 25.51
CA LEU A 608 -12.86 -23.19 25.82
C LEU A 608 -11.80 -24.06 25.15
N GLU A 609 -11.49 -23.81 23.86
CA GLU A 609 -10.44 -24.54 23.15
C GLU A 609 -9.05 -24.26 23.74
N SER A 610 -8.75 -23.02 24.14
CA SER A 610 -7.51 -22.68 24.84
C SER A 610 -7.39 -23.44 26.16
N LEU A 611 -8.44 -23.44 26.97
CA LEU A 611 -8.46 -24.15 28.25
C LEU A 611 -8.37 -25.67 28.10
N LEU A 612 -8.90 -26.25 27.00
CA LEU A 612 -8.71 -27.66 26.64
C LEU A 612 -7.26 -27.95 26.27
N ASN A 613 -6.63 -27.12 25.46
CA ASN A 613 -5.24 -27.26 25.05
C ASN A 613 -4.29 -27.13 26.26
N ASP A 614 -4.60 -26.22 27.18
CA ASP A 614 -3.88 -26.05 28.46
C ASP A 614 -4.19 -27.17 29.47
N GLN A 615 -5.03 -28.16 29.10
CA GLN A 615 -5.46 -29.26 29.98
C GLN A 615 -6.19 -28.82 31.26
N LYS A 616 -6.59 -27.56 31.37
CA LYS A 616 -7.34 -27.02 32.51
C LYS A 616 -8.78 -27.50 32.58
N ILE A 617 -9.36 -27.83 31.43
CA ILE A 617 -10.68 -28.42 31.31
C ILE A 617 -10.64 -29.70 30.45
N LYS A 618 -11.61 -30.57 30.63
CA LYS A 618 -11.83 -31.76 29.79
C LYS A 618 -13.28 -31.83 29.36
N GLN A 619 -13.55 -32.60 28.30
CA GLN A 619 -14.90 -32.89 27.82
C GLN A 619 -15.26 -34.34 28.12
N ASN A 620 -16.42 -34.57 28.69
CA ASN A 620 -16.92 -35.93 28.97
C ASN A 620 -17.62 -36.54 27.74
N GLN A 621 -18.04 -37.80 27.85
CA GLN A 621 -18.73 -38.55 26.79
C GLN A 621 -20.04 -37.87 26.30
N SER A 622 -20.67 -37.03 27.14
CA SER A 622 -21.88 -36.26 26.84
C SER A 622 -21.57 -34.88 26.27
N GLN A 623 -20.35 -34.64 25.77
CA GLN A 623 -19.87 -33.34 25.25
C GLN A 623 -20.00 -32.15 26.22
N LYS A 624 -19.97 -32.41 27.53
CA LYS A 624 -19.97 -31.35 28.56
C LYS A 624 -18.55 -31.10 29.05
N TYR A 625 -18.19 -29.80 29.16
CA TYR A 625 -16.91 -29.33 29.68
C TYR A 625 -16.93 -29.34 31.20
N TYR A 626 -15.82 -29.71 31.82
CA TYR A 626 -15.62 -29.66 33.26
C TYR A 626 -14.17 -29.31 33.57
N TRP A 627 -13.94 -28.69 34.75
CA TRP A 627 -12.62 -28.31 35.21
C TRP A 627 -11.85 -29.53 35.69
N THR A 628 -10.60 -29.70 35.23
CA THR A 628 -9.71 -30.73 35.73
C THR A 628 -9.14 -30.25 37.08
N HIS A 629 -9.43 -30.98 38.15
CA HIS A 629 -8.85 -30.70 39.44
C HIS A 629 -7.33 -30.95 39.40
N GLU A 630 -6.54 -29.94 39.76
CA GLU A 630 -5.33 -30.05 40.52
C GLU A 630 -5.62 -29.54 41.93
#